data_e23e22de21ae15ce984423c62eb0d333
#
_entry.id   e23e22de21ae15ce984423c62eb0d333
#
_cell.length_a   1.000
_cell.length_b   1.000
_cell.length_c   1.000
_cell.angle_alpha   90.00
_cell.angle_beta   90.00
_cell.angle_gamma   90.00
#
_symmetry.space_group_name_H-M   'P 1'
#
loop_
_entity.id
_entity.type
_entity.pdbx_description
1 polymer ?
#
loop_
_entity_poly.entity_id
_entity_poly.type
_entity_poly.pdbx_seq_one_letter_code
_entity_poly.pdbx_strand_id
1 'polypeptide(L)'
;FRRVLFRSEAAVRQGARLRVATKYTQAAREHFAAKGVYVDLIKLYGSMELAPLVGLADAIVDLVSTGNTLKANDLVAVEDIMPISSRLVVNRAALKTRHAQLQPLLDAFEQASHANVAAA
;
A
#
# COMPACT_ATOMS: atom_id res chain seq x y z
N PHE A 1 1.02 7.82 -2.45
CA PHE A 1 1.08 6.42 -1.98
C PHE A 1 1.46 5.49 -3.11
N ARG A 2 2.26 4.50 -2.80
CA ARG A 2 2.66 3.45 -3.74
C ARG A 2 2.45 2.09 -3.10
N ARG A 3 2.05 1.09 -3.88
CA ARG A 3 2.18 -0.30 -3.45
C ARG A 3 3.60 -0.75 -3.75
N VAL A 4 4.27 -1.26 -2.76
CA VAL A 4 5.69 -1.60 -2.84
C VAL A 4 5.90 -2.99 -2.27
N LEU A 5 6.78 -3.74 -2.90
CA LEU A 5 7.29 -4.99 -2.37
C LEU A 5 8.45 -4.68 -1.42
N PHE A 6 8.34 -5.16 -0.21
CA PHE A 6 9.41 -5.09 0.79
C PHE A 6 9.96 -6.46 1.07
N ARG A 7 11.27 -6.54 1.20
CA ARG A 7 11.98 -7.77 1.44
C ARG A 7 12.99 -7.56 2.57
N SER A 8 13.08 -8.53 3.47
CA SER A 8 14.21 -8.59 4.39
C SER A 8 15.39 -9.26 3.69
N GLU A 9 16.59 -8.82 3.96
CA GLU A 9 17.81 -9.41 3.37
C GLU A 9 17.98 -10.90 3.71
N ALA A 10 17.43 -11.33 4.85
CA ALA A 10 17.46 -12.72 5.28
C ALA A 10 16.56 -13.66 4.48
N ALA A 11 15.70 -13.14 3.60
CA ALA A 11 14.68 -13.93 2.89
C ALA A 11 15.18 -14.63 1.62
N VAL A 12 16.42 -14.43 1.21
CA VAL A 12 16.97 -15.05 0.00
C VAL A 12 17.52 -16.43 0.32
N ARG A 13 16.63 -17.36 0.65
CA ARG A 13 17.01 -18.79 0.63
C ARG A 13 16.72 -19.34 -0.76
N GLN A 14 17.78 -19.78 -1.44
CA GLN A 14 17.66 -20.42 -2.75
C GLN A 14 16.75 -21.63 -2.68
N GLY A 15 15.77 -21.71 -3.59
CA GLY A 15 14.93 -22.87 -3.81
C GLY A 15 13.61 -22.93 -3.03
N ALA A 16 13.32 -22.02 -2.11
CA ALA A 16 12.02 -21.93 -1.44
C ALA A 16 11.08 -20.95 -2.16
N ARG A 17 9.77 -21.26 -2.18
CA ARG A 17 8.77 -20.32 -2.65
C ARG A 17 8.77 -19.08 -1.76
N LEU A 18 8.71 -17.91 -2.38
CA LEU A 18 8.64 -16.65 -1.66
C LEU A 18 7.29 -16.54 -0.95
N ARG A 19 7.30 -16.30 0.35
CA ARG A 19 6.09 -16.05 1.14
C ARG A 19 5.88 -14.53 1.24
N VAL A 20 4.73 -14.08 0.79
CA VAL A 20 4.40 -12.66 0.72
C VAL A 20 3.16 -12.39 1.56
N ALA A 21 3.30 -11.57 2.59
CA ALA A 21 2.18 -11.12 3.41
C ALA A 21 1.61 -9.81 2.85
N THR A 22 0.31 -9.73 2.72
CA THR A 22 -0.37 -8.55 2.21
C THR A 22 -1.86 -8.54 2.56
N LYS A 23 -2.42 -7.35 2.64
CA LYS A 23 -3.87 -7.13 2.62
C LYS A 23 -4.41 -7.17 1.18
N TYR A 24 -3.57 -6.89 0.20
CA TYR A 24 -3.92 -6.69 -1.21
C TYR A 24 -3.56 -7.92 -2.05
N THR A 25 -4.17 -9.04 -1.72
CA THR A 25 -3.82 -10.35 -2.30
C THR A 25 -3.99 -10.41 -3.82
N GLN A 26 -5.03 -9.79 -4.37
CA GLN A 26 -5.26 -9.78 -5.80
C GLN A 26 -4.16 -9.01 -6.53
N ALA A 27 -3.85 -7.80 -6.10
CA ALA A 27 -2.81 -6.98 -6.72
C ALA A 27 -1.44 -7.66 -6.66
N ALA A 28 -1.12 -8.28 -5.53
CA ALA A 28 0.12 -9.05 -5.38
C ALA A 28 0.16 -10.26 -6.31
N ARG A 29 -0.93 -11.02 -6.39
CA ARG A 29 -1.03 -12.18 -7.29
C ARG A 29 -0.82 -11.80 -8.74
N GLU A 30 -1.50 -10.75 -9.21
CA GLU A 30 -1.40 -10.27 -10.58
C GLU A 30 0.03 -9.78 -10.90
N HIS A 31 0.64 -9.06 -9.98
CA HIS A 31 2.01 -8.55 -10.13
C HIS A 31 3.02 -9.69 -10.30
N PHE A 32 3.00 -10.67 -9.39
CA PHE A 32 3.93 -11.80 -9.46
C PHE A 32 3.64 -12.74 -10.61
N ALA A 33 2.37 -12.94 -10.97
CA ALA A 33 1.98 -13.73 -12.13
C ALA A 33 2.52 -13.12 -13.44
N ALA A 34 2.44 -11.80 -13.58
CA ALA A 34 2.99 -11.08 -14.73
C ALA A 34 4.50 -11.26 -14.87
N LYS A 35 5.20 -11.47 -13.77
CA LYS A 35 6.65 -11.75 -13.75
C LYS A 35 7.00 -13.22 -13.91
N GLY A 36 6.03 -14.11 -13.92
CA GLY A 36 6.26 -15.55 -13.92
C GLY A 36 6.83 -16.09 -12.61
N VAL A 37 6.61 -15.38 -11.51
CA VAL A 37 7.10 -15.78 -10.17
C VAL A 37 5.95 -16.37 -9.35
N TYR A 38 6.17 -17.57 -8.83
CA TYR A 38 5.22 -18.23 -7.93
C TYR A 38 5.49 -17.82 -6.49
N VAL A 39 4.47 -17.30 -5.82
CA VAL A 39 4.55 -16.88 -4.42
C VAL A 39 3.43 -17.50 -3.60
N ASP A 40 3.69 -17.71 -2.33
CA ASP A 40 2.65 -18.08 -1.36
C ASP A 40 2.16 -16.79 -0.70
N LEU A 41 0.89 -16.46 -0.93
CA LEU A 41 0.27 -15.25 -0.38
C LEU A 41 -0.34 -15.54 0.98
N ILE A 42 0.00 -14.71 1.95
CA ILE A 42 -0.54 -14.75 3.30
C ILE A 42 -1.36 -13.48 3.49
N LYS A 43 -2.67 -13.64 3.63
CA LYS A 43 -3.56 -12.51 3.83
C LYS A 43 -3.51 -12.03 5.27
N LEU A 44 -3.10 -10.78 5.46
CA LEU A 44 -3.14 -10.09 6.74
C LEU A 44 -4.05 -8.86 6.64
N TYR A 45 -4.62 -8.47 7.77
CA TYR A 45 -5.54 -7.33 7.83
C TYR A 45 -4.90 -6.05 8.37
N GLY A 46 -3.71 -6.15 8.92
CA GLY A 46 -2.92 -5.04 9.44
C GLY A 46 -1.57 -5.49 9.95
N SER A 47 -0.73 -4.55 10.34
CA SER A 47 0.60 -4.79 10.89
C SER A 47 1.48 -5.68 10.02
N MET A 48 1.45 -5.49 8.70
CA MET A 48 2.22 -6.28 7.72
C MET A 48 3.71 -6.26 8.02
N GLU A 49 4.24 -5.15 8.51
CA GLU A 49 5.65 -4.95 8.84
C GLU A 49 6.17 -5.92 9.90
N LEU A 50 5.29 -6.50 10.71
CA LEU A 50 5.65 -7.50 11.71
C LEU A 50 5.83 -8.90 11.12
N ALA A 51 5.23 -9.20 9.98
CA ALA A 51 5.27 -10.53 9.41
C ALA A 51 6.71 -11.04 9.11
N PRO A 52 7.61 -10.25 8.52
CA PRO A 52 9.00 -10.66 8.35
C PRO A 52 9.75 -10.81 9.67
N LEU A 53 9.47 -9.99 10.68
CA LEU A 53 10.13 -10.04 11.98
C LEU A 53 9.86 -11.34 12.74
N VAL A 54 8.64 -11.87 12.63
CA VAL A 54 8.25 -13.11 13.30
C VAL A 54 8.44 -14.35 12.41
N GLY A 55 9.03 -14.19 11.24
CA GLY A 55 9.30 -15.30 10.31
C GLY A 55 8.07 -15.82 9.58
N LEU A 56 6.95 -15.10 9.61
CA LEU A 56 5.72 -15.49 8.92
C LEU A 56 5.82 -15.33 7.41
N ALA A 57 6.51 -14.31 6.95
CA ALA A 57 6.68 -14.00 5.53
C ALA A 57 8.10 -13.55 5.23
N ASP A 58 8.50 -13.70 3.98
CA ASP A 58 9.81 -13.27 3.47
C ASP A 58 9.75 -11.85 2.92
N ALA A 59 8.57 -11.43 2.47
CA ALA A 59 8.32 -10.11 1.92
C ALA A 59 6.91 -9.63 2.26
N ILE A 60 6.68 -8.34 2.11
CA ILE A 60 5.35 -7.75 2.27
C ILE A 60 5.02 -6.86 1.06
N VAL A 61 3.75 -6.79 0.73
CA VAL A 61 3.20 -5.81 -0.23
C VAL A 61 2.27 -4.89 0.54
N ASP A 62 2.64 -3.64 0.63
CA ASP A 62 1.88 -2.66 1.40
C ASP A 62 1.91 -1.28 0.75
N LEU A 63 1.13 -0.36 1.29
CA LEU A 63 1.12 1.04 0.89
C LEU A 63 2.24 1.80 1.57
N VAL A 64 2.94 2.62 0.81
CA VAL A 64 4.02 3.45 1.34
C VAL A 64 3.77 4.90 1.01
N SER A 65 3.87 5.74 2.01
CA SER A 65 3.85 7.18 1.88
C SER A 65 5.26 7.76 2.02
N THR A 66 5.83 7.71 3.21
CA THR A 66 7.14 8.31 3.52
C THR A 66 8.27 7.31 3.70
N GLY A 67 7.95 6.05 3.95
CA GLY A 67 8.93 4.99 4.22
C GLY A 67 9.48 4.97 5.64
N ASN A 68 9.03 5.83 6.54
CA ASN A 68 9.54 5.89 7.92
C ASN A 68 9.26 4.61 8.73
N THR A 69 8.06 4.05 8.59
CA THR A 69 7.68 2.78 9.24
C THR A 69 8.57 1.63 8.78
N LEU A 70 9.00 1.66 7.52
CA LEU A 70 9.86 0.63 6.94
C LEU A 70 11.24 0.63 7.57
N LYS A 71 11.85 1.80 7.68
CA LYS A 71 13.15 1.96 8.29
C LYS A 71 13.15 1.54 9.76
N ALA A 72 12.06 1.84 10.47
CA ALA A 72 11.89 1.45 11.86
C ALA A 72 11.80 -0.07 12.07
N ASN A 73 11.42 -0.82 11.03
CA ASN A 73 11.28 -2.28 11.06
C ASN A 73 12.32 -3.01 10.19
N ASP A 74 13.42 -2.36 9.85
CA ASP A 74 14.52 -2.91 9.03
C ASP A 74 14.04 -3.45 7.68
N LEU A 75 13.04 -2.81 7.09
CA LEU A 75 12.51 -3.17 5.78
C LEU A 75 13.05 -2.23 4.70
N VAL A 76 13.35 -2.81 3.56
CA VAL A 76 13.85 -2.09 2.39
C VAL A 76 12.85 -2.21 1.25
N ALA A 77 12.53 -1.09 0.61
CA ALA A 77 11.73 -1.09 -0.60
C ALA A 77 12.53 -1.73 -1.75
N VAL A 78 12.01 -2.82 -2.29
CA VAL A 78 12.67 -3.54 -3.38
C VAL A 78 12.11 -3.12 -4.73
N GLU A 79 10.80 -2.96 -4.82
CA GLU A 79 10.12 -2.73 -6.09
C GLU A 79 8.81 -1.98 -5.91
N ASP A 80 8.55 -1.03 -6.78
CA ASP A 80 7.28 -0.33 -6.87
C ASP A 80 6.32 -1.12 -7.77
N ILE A 81 5.16 -1.48 -7.22
CA ILE A 81 4.14 -2.24 -7.96
C ILE A 81 3.25 -1.30 -8.76
N MET A 82 2.71 -0.27 -8.14
CA MET A 82 1.85 0.72 -8.79
C MET A 82 1.71 2.00 -7.94
N PRO A 83 1.55 3.16 -8.59
CA PRO A 83 1.20 4.38 -7.88
C PRO A 83 -0.23 4.33 -7.37
N ILE A 84 -0.48 4.96 -6.23
CA ILE A 84 -1.81 5.02 -5.60
C ILE A 84 -2.06 6.44 -5.11
N SER A 85 -3.30 6.90 -5.28
CA SER A 85 -3.77 8.15 -4.72
C SER A 85 -5.05 7.95 -3.93
N SER A 86 -5.17 8.66 -2.81
CA SER A 86 -6.42 8.73 -2.06
C SER A 86 -7.41 9.62 -2.80
N ARG A 87 -8.67 9.23 -2.80
CA ARG A 87 -9.75 9.99 -3.45
C ARG A 87 -10.88 10.21 -2.46
N LEU A 88 -11.33 11.44 -2.35
CA LEU A 88 -12.56 11.75 -1.64
C LEU A 88 -13.74 11.40 -2.54
N VAL A 89 -14.64 10.59 -2.03
CA VAL A 89 -15.82 10.11 -2.77
C VAL A 89 -17.08 10.67 -2.10
N VAL A 90 -17.96 11.21 -2.90
CA VAL A 90 -19.25 11.72 -2.44
C VAL A 90 -20.38 11.07 -3.26
N ASN A 91 -21.50 10.82 -2.59
CA ASN A 91 -22.69 10.32 -3.25
C ASN A 91 -23.23 11.37 -4.23
N ARG A 92 -23.45 11.00 -5.48
CA ARG A 92 -23.91 11.93 -6.53
C ARG A 92 -25.27 12.56 -6.24
N ALA A 93 -26.21 11.79 -5.71
CA ALA A 93 -27.52 12.31 -5.34
C ALA A 93 -27.42 13.29 -4.16
N ALA A 94 -26.61 12.98 -3.16
CA ALA A 94 -26.36 13.86 -2.03
C ALA A 94 -25.69 15.17 -2.46
N LEU A 95 -24.77 15.11 -3.42
CA LEU A 95 -24.12 16.32 -3.95
C LEU A 95 -25.14 17.25 -4.63
N LYS A 96 -26.10 16.69 -5.37
CA LYS A 96 -27.16 17.47 -6.01
C LYS A 96 -28.17 18.06 -5.02
N THR A 97 -28.61 17.27 -4.03
CA THR A 97 -29.64 17.66 -3.07
C THR A 97 -29.13 18.52 -1.93
N ARG A 98 -27.85 18.37 -1.58
CA ARG A 98 -27.20 19.09 -0.46
C ARG A 98 -26.00 19.90 -0.92
N HIS A 99 -26.04 20.42 -2.12
CA HIS A 99 -24.91 21.15 -2.74
C HIS A 99 -24.39 22.28 -1.89
N ALA A 100 -25.29 23.10 -1.31
CA ALA A 100 -24.93 24.24 -0.48
C ALA A 100 -24.17 23.86 0.80
N GLN A 101 -24.40 22.66 1.33
CA GLN A 101 -23.73 22.13 2.52
C GLN A 101 -22.43 21.39 2.19
N LEU A 102 -22.42 20.64 1.09
CA LEU A 102 -21.30 19.77 0.71
C LEU A 102 -20.21 20.48 -0.08
N GLN A 103 -20.55 21.41 -0.96
CA GLN A 103 -19.57 22.06 -1.82
C GLN A 103 -18.48 22.82 -1.03
N PRO A 104 -18.80 23.60 0.02
CA PRO A 104 -17.77 24.26 0.82
C PRO A 104 -16.81 23.26 1.49
N LEU A 105 -17.34 22.09 1.92
CA LEU A 105 -16.53 21.03 2.52
C LEU A 105 -15.58 20.41 1.50
N LEU A 106 -16.08 20.13 0.29
CA LEU A 106 -15.26 19.60 -0.80
C LEU A 106 -14.15 20.56 -1.21
N ASP A 107 -14.46 21.84 -1.29
CA ASP A 107 -13.48 22.90 -1.61
C ASP A 107 -12.40 22.99 -0.53
N ALA A 108 -12.77 22.86 0.75
CA ALA A 108 -11.83 22.86 1.85
C ALA A 108 -10.87 21.65 1.79
N PHE A 109 -11.37 20.47 1.47
CA PHE A 109 -10.55 19.27 1.27
C PHE A 109 -9.61 19.42 0.07
N GLU A 110 -10.07 20.00 -1.01
CA GLU A 110 -9.25 20.24 -2.20
C GLU A 110 -8.09 21.18 -1.88
N GLN A 111 -8.36 22.30 -1.21
CA GLN A 111 -7.34 23.25 -0.78
C GLN A 111 -6.32 22.62 0.17
N ALA A 112 -6.78 21.84 1.14
CA ALA A 112 -5.90 21.13 2.08
C ALA A 112 -5.02 20.09 1.36
N SER A 113 -5.55 19.40 0.36
CA SER A 113 -4.81 18.46 -0.47
C SER A 113 -3.68 19.15 -1.23
N HIS A 114 -3.94 20.29 -1.86
CA HIS A 114 -2.92 21.06 -2.57
C HIS A 114 -1.84 21.59 -1.64
N ALA A 115 -2.21 22.07 -0.45
CA ALA A 115 -1.26 22.53 0.56
C ALA A 115 -0.31 21.42 1.02
N ASN A 116 -0.82 20.20 1.23
CA ASN A 116 -0.02 19.04 1.60
C ASN A 116 0.95 18.59 0.50
N VAL A 117 0.54 18.63 -0.74
CA VAL A 117 1.41 18.32 -1.89
C VAL A 117 2.54 19.34 -2.00
N ALA A 118 2.25 20.63 -1.78
CA ALA A 118 3.26 21.68 -1.81
C ALA A 118 4.25 21.60 -0.63
N ALA A 119 3.84 21.01 0.51
CA ALA A 119 4.69 20.83 1.70
C ALA A 119 5.54 19.54 1.64
N ALA A 120 5.23 18.63 0.74
CA ALA A 120 5.98 17.40 0.54
C ALA A 120 7.09 17.61 -0.49
#